data_448022f4385c05c7ca112b5a714f24bb
#
_entry.id   448022f4385c05c7ca112b5a714f24bb
#
_cell.length_a   1.000
_cell.length_b   1.000
_cell.length_c   1.000
_cell.angle_alpha   90.00
_cell.angle_beta   90.00
_cell.angle_gamma   90.00
#
_symmetry.space_group_name_H-M   'P 1'
#
loop_
_entity.id
_entity.type
_entity.pdbx_description
1 polymer ?
#
loop_
_entity_poly.entity_id
_entity_poly.type
_entity_poly.pdbx_seq_one_letter_code
_entity_poly.pdbx_strand_id
1 'polypeptide(L)'
;YVECISLEKELKETFGLKDVIIAPGLAVEAEDGNYLGDEESAKKLVALEGARYLQRIIKKNDVLGITWGSTIYRLINYLNPAQKVDATFVTLHGSIACCRNELDVRTLVLRMAKAFSGMHYYLLTEALMSSKKAADIIKQEKNNKKVFQMFDNINISINGTGSFYPELNSVLAK
;
A
#
# COMPACT_ATOMS: atom_id res chain seq x y z
N TYR A 1 14.84 -17.09 -12.09
CA TYR A 1 15.56 -15.91 -11.57
C TYR A 1 16.15 -15.04 -12.68
N VAL A 2 16.79 -15.62 -13.70
CA VAL A 2 17.41 -14.84 -14.80
C VAL A 2 16.34 -14.12 -15.63
N GLU A 3 15.21 -14.76 -15.92
CA GLU A 3 14.08 -14.16 -16.65
C GLU A 3 13.45 -12.99 -15.90
N CYS A 4 13.30 -13.10 -14.55
CA CYS A 4 12.80 -11.99 -13.74
C CYS A 4 13.73 -10.77 -13.83
N ILE A 5 15.05 -10.96 -13.78
CA ILE A 5 16.03 -9.87 -13.86
C ILE A 5 15.95 -9.15 -15.22
N SER A 6 15.80 -9.89 -16.31
CA SER A 6 15.66 -9.31 -17.65
C SER A 6 14.39 -8.48 -17.76
N LEU A 7 13.27 -9.00 -17.24
CA LEU A 7 11.99 -8.31 -17.25
C LEU A 7 11.98 -7.08 -16.33
N GLU A 8 12.62 -7.16 -15.15
CA GLU A 8 12.80 -6.01 -14.25
C GLU A 8 13.53 -4.86 -14.96
N LYS A 9 14.60 -5.19 -15.71
CA LYS A 9 15.36 -4.21 -16.47
C LYS A 9 14.52 -3.58 -17.59
N GLU A 10 13.83 -4.39 -18.36
CA GLU A 10 12.95 -3.94 -19.45
C GLU A 10 11.85 -3.00 -18.95
N LEU A 11 11.14 -3.37 -17.87
CA LEU A 11 10.09 -2.56 -17.28
C LEU A 11 10.66 -1.26 -16.71
N LYS A 12 11.82 -1.32 -16.07
CA LYS A 12 12.50 -0.14 -15.52
C LYS A 12 12.84 0.87 -16.61
N GLU A 13 13.40 0.41 -17.73
CA GLU A 13 13.78 1.25 -18.86
C GLU A 13 12.54 1.77 -19.61
N THR A 14 11.54 0.92 -19.87
CA THR A 14 10.33 1.29 -20.61
C THR A 14 9.51 2.35 -19.91
N PHE A 15 9.37 2.24 -18.60
CA PHE A 15 8.51 3.12 -17.80
C PHE A 15 9.27 4.18 -17.00
N GLY A 16 10.59 4.25 -17.11
CA GLY A 16 11.43 5.23 -16.38
C GLY A 16 11.36 5.05 -14.86
N LEU A 17 11.21 3.84 -14.38
CA LEU A 17 11.08 3.53 -12.96
C LEU A 17 12.44 3.55 -12.26
N LYS A 18 12.49 3.94 -10.99
CA LYS A 18 13.71 3.86 -10.19
C LYS A 18 14.15 2.43 -9.94
N ASP A 19 13.21 1.60 -9.53
CA ASP A 19 13.39 0.17 -9.26
C ASP A 19 12.16 -0.61 -9.70
N VAL A 20 12.38 -1.85 -10.09
CA VAL A 20 11.36 -2.86 -10.35
C VAL A 20 11.77 -4.11 -9.61
N ILE A 21 10.86 -4.73 -8.91
CA ILE A 21 11.09 -5.99 -8.22
C ILE A 21 9.96 -6.94 -8.61
N ILE A 22 10.33 -8.00 -9.27
CA ILE A 22 9.40 -9.05 -9.67
C ILE A 22 9.49 -10.18 -8.64
N ALA A 23 8.40 -10.40 -7.94
CA ALA A 23 8.28 -11.57 -7.08
C ALA A 23 8.13 -12.82 -7.97
N PRO A 24 9.02 -13.83 -7.86
CA PRO A 24 8.90 -15.03 -8.67
C PRO A 24 7.61 -15.76 -8.27
N GLY A 25 6.66 -15.83 -9.20
CA GLY A 25 5.43 -16.58 -9.02
C GLY A 25 5.66 -18.09 -9.11
N LEU A 26 4.88 -18.88 -8.40
CA LEU A 26 4.73 -20.30 -8.65
C LEU A 26 3.69 -20.45 -9.78
N ALA A 27 4.01 -19.97 -10.97
CA ALA A 27 3.19 -20.25 -12.13
C ALA A 27 3.45 -21.69 -12.56
N VAL A 28 2.46 -22.54 -12.40
CA VAL A 28 2.44 -23.85 -13.04
C VAL A 28 1.73 -23.64 -14.38
N GLU A 29 2.44 -23.86 -15.48
CA GLU A 29 1.86 -23.86 -16.81
C GLU A 29 0.86 -25.04 -16.88
N ALA A 30 -0.42 -24.75 -17.05
CA ALA A 30 -1.41 -25.77 -17.27
C ALA A 30 -1.34 -26.26 -18.73
N GLU A 31 -1.76 -27.49 -18.98
CA GLU A 31 -1.74 -28.12 -20.33
C GLU A 31 -2.50 -27.31 -21.41
N ASP A 32 -3.34 -26.36 -21.01
CA ASP A 32 -4.11 -25.46 -21.87
C ASP A 32 -3.44 -24.10 -22.13
N GLY A 33 -2.20 -23.91 -21.69
CA GLY A 33 -1.46 -22.65 -21.83
C GLY A 33 -1.89 -21.54 -20.87
N ASN A 34 -2.82 -21.80 -19.95
CA ASN A 34 -3.18 -20.88 -18.89
C ASN A 34 -2.23 -21.03 -17.69
N TYR A 35 -1.81 -19.91 -17.12
CA TYR A 35 -1.01 -19.93 -15.89
C TYR A 35 -1.94 -20.09 -14.68
N LEU A 36 -1.92 -21.26 -14.07
CA LEU A 36 -2.58 -21.51 -12.78
C LEU A 36 -1.68 -20.99 -11.65
N GLY A 37 -1.65 -19.67 -11.48
CA GLY A 37 -1.07 -19.03 -10.31
C GLY A 37 -2.16 -18.81 -9.26
N ASP A 38 -1.99 -19.32 -8.05
CA ASP A 38 -2.85 -18.93 -6.92
C ASP A 38 -2.64 -17.44 -6.64
N GLU A 39 -3.65 -16.62 -6.92
CA GLU A 39 -3.65 -15.16 -6.69
C GLU A 39 -3.24 -14.82 -5.25
N GLU A 40 -3.65 -15.62 -4.30
CA GLU A 40 -3.31 -15.43 -2.89
C GLU A 40 -1.81 -15.67 -2.61
N SER A 41 -1.21 -16.64 -3.25
CA SER A 41 0.23 -16.89 -3.17
C SER A 41 1.04 -15.77 -3.84
N ALA A 42 0.59 -15.29 -5.00
CA ALA A 42 1.21 -14.15 -5.67
C ALA A 42 1.16 -12.89 -4.79
N LYS A 43 0.02 -12.58 -4.18
CA LYS A 43 -0.11 -11.46 -3.22
C LYS A 43 0.84 -11.57 -2.02
N LYS A 44 1.03 -12.78 -1.50
CA LYS A 44 1.98 -13.03 -0.38
C LYS A 44 3.42 -12.72 -0.80
N LEU A 45 3.84 -13.20 -1.97
CA LEU A 45 5.18 -12.99 -2.48
C LEU A 45 5.46 -11.51 -2.77
N VAL A 46 4.54 -10.83 -3.45
CA VAL A 46 4.62 -9.39 -3.72
C VAL A 46 4.69 -8.60 -2.40
N ALA A 47 3.87 -8.96 -1.42
CA ALA A 47 3.85 -8.30 -0.12
C ALA A 47 5.16 -8.52 0.66
N LEU A 48 5.75 -9.71 0.57
CA LEU A 48 7.04 -10.01 1.19
C LEU A 48 8.18 -9.19 0.58
N GLU A 49 8.26 -9.15 -0.75
CA GLU A 49 9.27 -8.34 -1.44
C GLU A 49 9.05 -6.83 -1.20
N GLY A 50 7.80 -6.38 -1.18
CA GLY A 50 7.45 -5.00 -0.81
C GLY A 50 7.91 -4.64 0.61
N ALA A 51 7.74 -5.55 1.57
CA ALA A 51 8.20 -5.35 2.95
C ALA A 51 9.74 -5.27 3.04
N ARG A 52 10.45 -6.14 2.31
CA ARG A 52 11.91 -6.12 2.22
C ARG A 52 12.42 -4.82 1.60
N TYR A 53 11.78 -4.40 0.51
CA TYR A 53 12.14 -3.15 -0.17
C TYR A 53 11.91 -1.94 0.72
N LEU A 54 10.74 -1.84 1.36
CA LEU A 54 10.41 -0.73 2.26
C LEU A 54 11.43 -0.62 3.39
N GLN A 55 11.76 -1.73 4.06
CA GLN A 55 12.73 -1.74 5.15
C GLN A 55 14.13 -1.27 4.72
N ARG A 56 14.47 -1.45 3.44
CA ARG A 56 15.75 -1.00 2.88
C ARG A 56 15.78 0.49 2.56
N ILE A 57 14.65 1.06 2.13
CA ILE A 57 14.60 2.45 1.64
C ILE A 57 14.19 3.47 2.70
N ILE A 58 13.38 3.07 3.71
CA ILE A 58 12.86 3.97 4.71
C ILE A 58 13.98 4.57 5.57
N LYS A 59 13.90 5.87 5.83
CA LYS A 59 14.90 6.62 6.59
C LYS A 59 14.26 7.46 7.69
N LYS A 60 15.07 7.93 8.60
CA LYS A 60 14.67 8.91 9.61
C LYS A 60 14.09 10.16 8.94
N ASN A 61 13.01 10.68 9.52
CA ASN A 61 12.23 11.82 9.07
C ASN A 61 11.44 11.62 7.77
N ASP A 62 11.40 10.43 7.20
CA ASP A 62 10.49 10.14 6.09
C ASP A 62 9.03 10.30 6.54
N VAL A 63 8.21 10.80 5.62
CA VAL A 63 6.74 10.85 5.76
C VAL A 63 6.15 9.88 4.74
N LEU A 64 5.52 8.84 5.24
CA LEU A 64 5.05 7.72 4.43
C LEU A 64 3.52 7.67 4.43
N GLY A 65 2.93 7.85 3.25
CA GLY A 65 1.51 7.70 3.01
C GLY A 65 1.13 6.27 2.68
N ILE A 66 0.02 5.78 3.24
CA ILE A 66 -0.50 4.44 2.95
C ILE A 66 -1.97 4.46 2.57
N THR A 67 -2.35 3.53 1.70
CA THR A 67 -3.74 3.22 1.38
C THR A 67 -4.17 1.93 2.07
N TRP A 68 -5.43 1.56 1.91
CA TRP A 68 -5.95 0.27 2.37
C TRP A 68 -5.61 -0.85 1.39
N GLY A 69 -5.85 -2.10 1.80
CA GLY A 69 -5.82 -3.25 0.90
C GLY A 69 -5.19 -4.50 1.50
N SER A 70 -5.61 -5.65 0.99
CA SER A 70 -5.15 -6.95 1.48
C SER A 70 -3.64 -7.17 1.24
N THR A 71 -3.10 -6.68 0.15
CA THR A 71 -1.65 -6.74 -0.14
C THR A 71 -0.86 -5.88 0.83
N ILE A 72 -1.35 -4.67 1.14
CA ILE A 72 -0.71 -3.77 2.12
C ILE A 72 -0.78 -4.37 3.53
N TYR A 73 -1.93 -4.95 3.92
CA TYR A 73 -2.05 -5.70 5.16
C TYR A 73 -1.01 -6.82 5.26
N ARG A 74 -0.82 -7.61 4.19
CA ARG A 74 0.18 -8.68 4.15
C ARG A 74 1.61 -8.12 4.22
N LEU A 75 1.90 -7.03 3.50
CA LEU A 75 3.17 -6.34 3.56
C LEU A 75 3.52 -5.94 5.00
N ILE A 76 2.57 -5.35 5.72
CA ILE A 76 2.75 -4.95 7.12
C ILE A 76 3.03 -6.17 8.01
N ASN A 77 2.39 -7.30 7.75
CA ASN A 77 2.63 -8.55 8.50
C ASN A 77 4.04 -9.11 8.30
N TYR A 78 4.68 -8.82 7.17
CA TYR A 78 6.06 -9.23 6.88
C TYR A 78 7.11 -8.23 7.36
N LEU A 79 6.70 -7.06 7.88
CA LEU A 79 7.65 -6.10 8.43
C LEU A 79 8.30 -6.64 9.69
N ASN A 80 9.61 -6.70 9.66
CA ASN A 80 10.47 -7.02 10.80
C ASN A 80 11.75 -6.18 10.74
N PRO A 81 11.64 -4.85 10.93
CA PRO A 81 12.79 -3.97 10.80
C PRO A 81 13.82 -4.24 11.90
N ALA A 82 15.08 -4.38 11.50
CA ALA A 82 16.20 -4.60 12.41
C ALA A 82 16.47 -3.40 13.34
N GLN A 83 16.01 -2.23 12.95
CA GLN A 83 16.19 -0.99 13.70
C GLN A 83 14.90 -0.18 13.74
N LYS A 84 14.72 0.56 14.81
CA LYS A 84 13.67 1.58 14.90
C LYS A 84 13.99 2.72 13.93
N VAL A 85 12.98 3.18 13.21
CA VAL A 85 13.10 4.30 12.27
C VAL A 85 12.14 5.39 12.71
N ASP A 86 12.68 6.54 13.08
CA ASP A 86 11.91 7.73 13.44
C ASP A 86 11.30 8.36 12.16
N ALA A 87 10.24 7.73 11.68
CA ALA A 87 9.48 8.14 10.50
C ALA A 87 8.03 8.43 10.88
N THR A 88 7.32 9.14 10.02
CA THR A 88 5.91 9.46 10.19
C THR A 88 5.07 8.72 9.16
N PHE A 89 3.99 8.11 9.61
CA PHE A 89 3.08 7.33 8.78
C PHE A 89 1.72 8.02 8.74
N VAL A 90 1.14 8.19 7.55
CA VAL A 90 -0.12 8.92 7.36
C VAL A 90 -1.05 8.17 6.42
N THR A 91 -2.36 8.17 6.73
CA THR A 91 -3.36 7.61 5.82
C THR A 91 -3.61 8.55 4.65
N LEU A 92 -3.71 8.03 3.41
CA LEU A 92 -3.98 8.81 2.22
C LEU A 92 -5.49 9.01 1.96
N HIS A 93 -6.33 8.31 2.67
CA HIS A 93 -7.79 8.43 2.60
C HIS A 93 -8.44 8.08 3.95
N GLY A 94 -9.73 8.32 4.07
CA GLY A 94 -10.54 7.91 5.21
C GLY A 94 -10.88 6.43 5.21
N SER A 95 -11.66 5.99 6.19
CA SER A 95 -12.10 4.59 6.31
C SER A 95 -13.06 4.19 5.20
N ILE A 96 -13.06 2.91 4.85
CA ILE A 96 -14.00 2.32 3.89
C ILE A 96 -15.02 1.51 4.67
N ALA A 97 -16.28 1.90 4.63
CA ALA A 97 -17.36 1.38 5.46
C ALA A 97 -17.57 -0.14 5.39
N CYS A 98 -17.30 -0.76 4.26
CA CYS A 98 -17.53 -2.19 4.01
C CYS A 98 -16.28 -3.05 4.15
N CYS A 99 -15.16 -2.51 4.64
CA CYS A 99 -13.95 -3.31 4.78
C CYS A 99 -13.88 -3.99 6.16
N ARG A 100 -13.18 -5.12 6.22
CA ARG A 100 -12.85 -5.78 7.50
C ARG A 100 -11.97 -4.85 8.33
N ASN A 101 -12.18 -4.78 9.65
CA ASN A 101 -11.45 -3.90 10.56
C ASN A 101 -9.92 -4.02 10.44
N GLU A 102 -9.42 -5.21 10.17
CA GLU A 102 -7.98 -5.45 9.99
C GLU A 102 -7.40 -4.83 8.71
N LEU A 103 -8.25 -4.56 7.71
CA LEU A 103 -7.87 -3.91 6.45
C LEU A 103 -8.15 -2.40 6.45
N ASP A 104 -8.81 -1.89 7.49
CA ASP A 104 -9.05 -0.45 7.62
C ASP A 104 -7.74 0.32 7.66
N VAL A 105 -7.66 1.40 6.89
CA VAL A 105 -6.43 2.17 6.72
C VAL A 105 -5.89 2.74 8.04
N ARG A 106 -6.77 3.03 9.03
CA ARG A 106 -6.36 3.50 10.35
C ARG A 106 -5.66 2.38 11.14
N THR A 107 -6.17 1.15 11.04
CA THR A 107 -5.52 -0.03 11.62
C THR A 107 -4.17 -0.27 10.97
N LEU A 108 -4.09 -0.16 9.64
CA LEU A 108 -2.87 -0.39 8.88
C LEU A 108 -1.79 0.65 9.22
N VAL A 109 -2.13 1.95 9.28
CA VAL A 109 -1.15 3.00 9.62
C VAL A 109 -0.61 2.84 11.03
N LEU A 110 -1.46 2.49 11.99
CA LEU A 110 -1.06 2.23 13.37
C LEU A 110 -0.08 1.04 13.46
N ARG A 111 -0.38 -0.04 12.76
CA ARG A 111 0.47 -1.25 12.76
C ARG A 111 1.82 -0.98 12.09
N MET A 112 1.84 -0.23 11.00
CA MET A 112 3.06 0.17 10.32
C MET A 112 3.93 1.05 11.21
N ALA A 113 3.36 2.08 11.82
CA ALA A 113 4.07 2.93 12.76
C ALA A 113 4.62 2.13 13.96
N LYS A 114 3.85 1.16 14.47
CA LYS A 114 4.31 0.28 15.55
C LYS A 114 5.50 -0.57 15.13
N ALA A 115 5.50 -1.11 13.89
CA ALA A 115 6.61 -1.91 13.38
C ALA A 115 7.93 -1.13 13.36
N PHE A 116 7.90 0.13 12.95
CA PHE A 116 9.09 0.99 12.89
C PHE A 116 9.32 1.83 14.14
N SER A 117 8.40 1.82 15.12
CA SER A 117 8.41 2.70 16.30
C SER A 117 8.31 4.21 15.94
N GLY A 118 7.62 4.51 14.85
CA GLY A 118 7.39 5.86 14.35
C GLY A 118 6.08 6.48 14.82
N MET A 119 5.81 7.69 14.35
CA MET A 119 4.55 8.41 14.58
C MET A 119 3.50 8.03 13.56
N HIS A 120 2.21 8.13 13.91
CA HIS A 120 1.13 7.88 12.97
C HIS A 120 0.06 8.96 13.02
N TYR A 121 -0.55 9.22 11.87
CA TYR A 121 -1.67 10.13 11.70
C TYR A 121 -2.68 9.55 10.74
N TYR A 122 -3.97 9.77 11.01
CA TYR A 122 -5.05 9.25 10.18
C TYR A 122 -6.20 10.25 10.05
N LEU A 123 -6.90 10.16 8.94
CA LEU A 123 -8.10 10.96 8.70
C LEU A 123 -9.27 10.39 9.50
N LEU A 124 -9.97 11.28 10.23
CA LEU A 124 -11.20 10.96 10.96
C LEU A 124 -12.41 11.20 10.05
N THR A 125 -12.53 10.39 8.99
CA THR A 125 -13.61 10.49 8.02
C THR A 125 -13.77 9.19 7.24
N GLU A 126 -14.87 9.07 6.52
CA GLU A 126 -15.04 8.06 5.48
C GLU A 126 -14.22 8.42 4.22
N ALA A 127 -13.85 7.41 3.43
CA ALA A 127 -13.15 7.61 2.15
C ALA A 127 -14.05 8.27 1.10
N LEU A 128 -15.33 7.92 1.10
CA LEU A 128 -16.35 8.46 0.21
C LEU A 128 -17.38 9.22 1.02
N MET A 129 -17.54 10.50 0.73
CA MET A 129 -18.49 11.38 1.40
C MET A 129 -19.78 11.50 0.59
N SER A 130 -20.91 11.68 1.28
CA SER A 130 -22.23 11.81 0.67
C SER A 130 -22.39 13.04 -0.22
N SER A 131 -21.56 14.07 -0.03
CA SER A 131 -21.58 15.30 -0.82
C SER A 131 -20.27 16.06 -0.72
N LYS A 132 -20.01 16.93 -1.72
CA LYS A 132 -18.89 17.87 -1.69
C LYS A 132 -18.92 18.76 -0.45
N LYS A 133 -20.11 19.25 -0.08
CA LYS A 133 -20.28 20.12 1.10
C LYS A 133 -19.85 19.42 2.39
N ALA A 134 -20.24 18.15 2.57
CA ALA A 134 -19.82 17.34 3.70
C ALA A 134 -18.30 17.15 3.71
N ALA A 135 -17.70 16.84 2.55
CA ALA A 135 -16.26 16.70 2.41
C ALA A 135 -15.51 18.00 2.76
N ASP A 136 -15.98 19.14 2.31
CA ASP A 136 -15.35 20.44 2.57
C ASP A 136 -15.41 20.80 4.07
N ILE A 137 -16.50 20.50 4.76
CA ILE A 137 -16.63 20.69 6.21
C ILE A 137 -15.62 19.80 6.95
N ILE A 138 -15.61 18.51 6.65
CA ILE A 138 -14.72 17.52 7.30
C ILE A 138 -13.24 17.87 7.10
N LYS A 139 -12.86 18.40 5.95
CA LYS A 139 -11.48 18.85 5.69
C LYS A 139 -11.03 19.98 6.62
N GLN A 140 -11.96 20.82 7.10
CA GLN A 140 -11.64 21.94 7.99
C GLN A 140 -11.56 21.52 9.45
N GLU A 141 -12.04 20.34 9.81
CA GLU A 141 -11.91 19.83 11.17
C GLU A 141 -10.43 19.76 11.58
N LYS A 142 -10.14 20.19 12.81
CA LYS A 142 -8.77 20.41 13.30
C LYS A 142 -7.82 19.22 13.05
N ASN A 143 -8.27 18.01 13.33
CA ASN A 143 -7.45 16.81 13.15
C ASN A 143 -7.23 16.50 11.67
N ASN A 144 -8.27 16.54 10.85
CA ASN A 144 -8.18 16.27 9.42
C ASN A 144 -7.34 17.32 8.71
N LYS A 145 -7.52 18.61 9.04
CA LYS A 145 -6.70 19.69 8.50
C LYS A 145 -5.21 19.47 8.76
N LYS A 146 -4.83 19.01 9.98
CA LYS A 146 -3.46 18.68 10.31
C LYS A 146 -2.93 17.51 9.44
N VAL A 147 -3.74 16.48 9.21
CA VAL A 147 -3.36 15.34 8.37
C VAL A 147 -3.19 15.77 6.90
N PHE A 148 -4.11 16.59 6.38
CA PHE A 148 -3.98 17.12 5.01
C PHE A 148 -2.73 17.98 4.82
N GLN A 149 -2.32 18.78 5.81
CA GLN A 149 -1.07 19.53 5.78
C GLN A 149 0.18 18.64 5.70
N MET A 150 0.08 17.40 6.18
CA MET A 150 1.18 16.44 6.07
C MET A 150 1.36 15.88 4.67
N PHE A 151 0.32 15.95 3.82
CA PHE A 151 0.39 15.40 2.46
C PHE A 151 1.47 16.07 1.61
N ASP A 152 1.73 17.35 1.83
CA ASP A 152 2.79 18.09 1.13
C ASP A 152 4.20 17.60 1.49
N ASN A 153 4.33 16.88 2.59
CA ASN A 153 5.61 16.35 3.08
C ASN A 153 5.80 14.85 2.78
N ILE A 154 4.82 14.19 2.15
CA ILE A 154 4.93 12.77 1.81
C ILE A 154 6.00 12.58 0.76
N ASN A 155 7.03 11.81 1.09
CA ASN A 155 8.11 11.45 0.19
C ASN A 155 8.11 9.96 -0.22
N ILE A 156 7.33 9.13 0.48
CA ILE A 156 7.07 7.74 0.12
C ILE A 156 5.57 7.48 0.17
N SER A 157 5.01 6.82 -0.83
CA SER A 157 3.62 6.35 -0.76
C SER A 157 3.52 4.88 -1.15
N ILE A 158 2.72 4.13 -0.39
CA ILE A 158 2.45 2.71 -0.65
C ILE A 158 1.01 2.56 -1.06
N ASN A 159 0.81 2.08 -2.28
CA ASN A 159 -0.49 1.91 -2.89
C ASN A 159 -0.64 0.49 -3.42
N GLY A 160 -1.82 -0.09 -3.22
CA GLY A 160 -2.22 -1.27 -3.97
C GLY A 160 -2.78 -0.87 -5.33
N THR A 161 -2.59 -1.71 -6.33
CA THR A 161 -3.20 -1.53 -7.66
C THR A 161 -4.33 -2.53 -7.83
N GLY A 162 -5.52 -2.04 -8.16
CA GLY A 162 -6.68 -2.83 -8.54
C GLY A 162 -6.93 -2.75 -10.05
N SER A 163 -7.61 -3.74 -10.61
CA SER A 163 -8.00 -3.78 -12.01
C SER A 163 -9.53 -3.68 -12.14
N PHE A 164 -9.98 -3.00 -13.19
CA PHE A 164 -11.39 -2.97 -13.62
C PHE A 164 -11.67 -3.99 -14.73
N TYR A 165 -10.64 -4.60 -15.30
CA TYR A 165 -10.76 -5.54 -16.42
C TYR A 165 -9.85 -6.75 -16.19
N PRO A 166 -10.27 -7.98 -16.55
CA PRO A 166 -11.60 -8.37 -17.10
C PRO A 166 -12.71 -8.42 -16.05
N GLU A 167 -12.38 -8.44 -14.77
CA GLU A 167 -13.33 -8.48 -13.66
C GLU A 167 -13.10 -7.35 -12.67
N LEU A 168 -14.22 -6.82 -12.12
CA LEU A 168 -14.19 -5.80 -11.07
C LEU A 168 -13.72 -6.40 -9.75
N ASN A 169 -12.42 -6.44 -9.50
CA ASN A 169 -11.84 -6.99 -8.28
C ASN A 169 -11.71 -5.95 -7.15
N SER A 170 -12.09 -4.70 -7.40
CA SER A 170 -12.03 -3.64 -6.39
C SER A 170 -13.34 -3.55 -5.61
N VAL A 171 -13.25 -3.55 -4.27
CA VAL A 171 -14.41 -3.30 -3.38
C VAL A 171 -15.02 -1.91 -3.61
N LEU A 172 -14.25 -0.95 -4.10
CA LEU A 172 -14.73 0.41 -4.43
C LEU A 172 -15.46 0.47 -5.78
N ALA A 173 -15.36 -0.57 -6.60
CA ALA A 173 -16.01 -0.65 -7.90
C ALA A 173 -17.31 -1.45 -7.88
N LYS A 174 -17.66 -2.04 -6.76
CA LYS A 174 -18.95 -2.70 -6.47
C LYS A 174 -19.86 -1.74 -5.72
#